data_9fb3057aed8e34c56332b315637e53f0
#
_entry.id   9fb3057aed8e34c56332b315637e53f0
#
_cell.length_a   1.000
_cell.length_b   1.000
_cell.length_c   1.000
_cell.angle_alpha   90.00
_cell.angle_beta   90.00
_cell.angle_gamma   90.00
#
_symmetry.space_group_name_H-M   'P 1'
#
loop_
_entity.id
_entity.type
_entity.pdbx_description
1 polymer ?
#
loop_
_entity_poly.entity_id
_entity_poly.type
_entity_poly.pdbx_seq_one_letter_code
_entity_poly.pdbx_strand_id
1 'polypeptide(L)'
;MMRGAGVPEGVCVQDLTSSVDIYPTLAHLCGFSIADDIDGRLPAAFGGTARDAVYSCSQYPGQTFKFAVRTHDYALRMETQGFTETDGTANFAGAMAEIYPRGHEFDPACAVDSAELRAFFVSRARDFVRDIANNGEFWPEMRAARPQWFGEKS
;
A
#
# COMPACT_ATOMS: atom_id res chain seq x y z
N MET A 1 1.94 -19.13 -2.68
CA MET A 1 1.78 -20.23 -3.65
C MET A 1 0.30 -20.60 -3.71
N MET A 2 -0.29 -20.65 -4.90
CA MET A 2 -1.68 -21.08 -5.12
C MET A 2 -1.67 -22.42 -5.86
N ARG A 3 -2.63 -23.29 -5.55
CA ARG A 3 -2.87 -24.56 -6.24
C ARG A 3 -4.38 -24.80 -6.32
N GLY A 4 -4.84 -25.39 -7.41
CA GLY A 4 -6.23 -25.77 -7.60
C GLY A 4 -6.67 -25.65 -9.04
N ALA A 5 -7.94 -25.96 -9.28
CA ALA A 5 -8.55 -25.81 -10.60
C ALA A 5 -8.46 -24.33 -11.06
N GLY A 6 -8.08 -24.12 -12.32
CA GLY A 6 -7.93 -22.78 -12.88
C GLY A 6 -6.61 -22.05 -12.51
N VAL A 7 -5.77 -22.63 -11.66
CA VAL A 7 -4.45 -22.07 -11.34
C VAL A 7 -3.41 -22.66 -12.29
N PRO A 8 -2.67 -21.83 -13.05
CA PRO A 8 -1.62 -22.31 -13.93
C PRO A 8 -0.54 -23.08 -13.16
N GLU A 9 -0.16 -24.26 -13.63
CA GLU A 9 0.87 -25.08 -13.02
C GLU A 9 2.27 -24.64 -13.46
N GLY A 10 3.22 -24.65 -12.52
CA GLY A 10 4.65 -24.39 -12.81
C GLY A 10 4.95 -22.93 -13.20
N VAL A 11 3.99 -22.02 -13.08
CA VAL A 11 4.19 -20.61 -13.43
C VAL A 11 4.66 -19.82 -12.23
N CYS A 12 5.76 -19.09 -12.40
CA CYS A 12 6.25 -18.10 -11.45
C CYS A 12 5.92 -16.70 -11.99
N VAL A 13 5.03 -16.00 -11.30
CA VAL A 13 4.61 -14.65 -11.69
C VAL A 13 5.47 -13.63 -10.95
N GLN A 14 6.06 -12.70 -11.71
CA GLN A 14 6.90 -11.61 -11.18
C GLN A 14 6.11 -10.31 -10.97
N ASP A 15 4.83 -10.30 -11.36
CA ASP A 15 3.96 -9.13 -11.19
C ASP A 15 3.75 -8.77 -9.72
N LEU A 16 3.59 -7.48 -9.50
CA LEU A 16 3.22 -6.99 -8.18
C LEU A 16 1.76 -7.36 -7.86
N THR A 17 1.56 -7.96 -6.70
CA THR A 17 0.24 -8.28 -6.15
C THR A 17 0.09 -7.72 -4.76
N SER A 18 -1.12 -7.31 -4.40
CA SER A 18 -1.47 -6.82 -3.08
C SER A 18 -2.35 -7.84 -2.33
N SER A 19 -2.39 -7.77 -1.02
CA SER A 19 -3.30 -8.60 -0.21
C SER A 19 -4.78 -8.37 -0.54
N VAL A 20 -5.15 -7.17 -0.98
CA VAL A 20 -6.52 -6.85 -1.42
C VAL A 20 -6.91 -7.59 -2.71
N ASP A 21 -5.94 -8.10 -3.48
CA ASP A 21 -6.18 -8.85 -4.71
C ASP A 21 -6.59 -10.32 -4.46
N ILE A 22 -6.51 -10.79 -3.21
CA ILE A 22 -6.90 -12.16 -2.83
C ILE A 22 -8.38 -12.39 -3.11
N TYR A 23 -9.24 -11.46 -2.69
CA TYR A 23 -10.69 -11.61 -2.90
C TYR A 23 -11.07 -11.72 -4.38
N PRO A 24 -10.72 -10.77 -5.28
CA PRO A 24 -11.07 -10.89 -6.70
C PRO A 24 -10.44 -12.11 -7.36
N THR A 25 -9.26 -12.56 -6.92
CA THR A 25 -8.65 -13.79 -7.42
C THR A 25 -9.46 -15.02 -7.04
N LEU A 26 -9.89 -15.14 -5.79
CA LEU A 26 -10.72 -16.26 -5.31
C LEU A 26 -12.10 -16.22 -5.98
N ALA A 27 -12.73 -15.05 -6.10
CA ALA A 27 -14.00 -14.91 -6.79
C ALA A 27 -13.91 -15.42 -8.24
N HIS A 28 -12.87 -15.01 -8.99
CA HIS A 28 -12.61 -15.45 -10.34
C HIS A 28 -12.44 -16.98 -10.42
N LEU A 29 -11.62 -17.57 -9.55
CA LEU A 29 -11.37 -19.01 -9.53
C LEU A 29 -12.62 -19.84 -9.17
N CYS A 30 -13.51 -19.26 -8.36
CA CYS A 30 -14.79 -19.89 -7.98
C CYS A 30 -15.94 -19.58 -8.95
N GLY A 31 -15.73 -18.78 -9.97
CA GLY A 31 -16.75 -18.39 -10.95
C GLY A 31 -17.78 -17.39 -10.40
N PHE A 32 -17.43 -16.63 -9.35
CA PHE A 32 -18.26 -15.56 -8.81
C PHE A 32 -17.99 -14.23 -9.52
N SER A 33 -19.00 -13.37 -9.58
CA SER A 33 -18.84 -12.00 -10.03
C SER A 33 -17.97 -11.24 -9.01
N ILE A 34 -17.05 -10.42 -9.55
CA ILE A 34 -16.22 -9.52 -8.74
C ILE A 34 -17.02 -8.21 -8.60
N ALA A 35 -17.12 -7.70 -7.39
CA ALA A 35 -17.76 -6.41 -7.12
C ALA A 35 -16.91 -5.26 -7.71
N ASP A 36 -17.58 -4.20 -8.20
CA ASP A 36 -16.93 -3.07 -8.87
C ASP A 36 -16.33 -2.06 -7.86
N ASP A 37 -16.77 -2.09 -6.60
CA ASP A 37 -16.45 -1.12 -5.54
C ASP A 37 -15.36 -1.62 -4.57
N ILE A 38 -14.41 -2.42 -5.04
CA ILE A 38 -13.33 -2.98 -4.23
C ILE A 38 -11.96 -2.42 -4.66
N ASP A 39 -11.05 -2.28 -3.70
CA ASP A 39 -9.66 -1.86 -3.94
C ASP A 39 -8.81 -2.94 -4.64
N GLY A 40 -9.22 -4.19 -4.51
CA GLY A 40 -8.57 -5.33 -5.13
C GLY A 40 -8.84 -5.40 -6.64
N ARG A 41 -7.89 -5.95 -7.38
CA ARG A 41 -8.06 -6.26 -8.81
C ARG A 41 -7.60 -7.67 -9.13
N LEU A 42 -8.14 -8.23 -10.19
CA LEU A 42 -7.67 -9.51 -10.70
C LEU A 42 -6.23 -9.35 -11.22
N PRO A 43 -5.26 -10.16 -10.73
CA PRO A 43 -3.88 -10.10 -11.24
C PRO A 43 -3.79 -10.46 -12.73
N ALA A 44 -2.76 -9.94 -13.41
CA ALA A 44 -2.53 -10.19 -14.84
C ALA A 44 -2.41 -11.68 -15.17
N ALA A 45 -1.85 -12.48 -14.28
CA ALA A 45 -1.75 -13.94 -14.44
C ALA A 45 -3.11 -14.64 -14.60
N PHE A 46 -4.20 -13.99 -14.19
CA PHE A 46 -5.59 -14.48 -14.33
C PHE A 46 -6.41 -13.64 -15.33
N GLY A 47 -5.76 -12.89 -16.20
CA GLY A 47 -6.40 -12.07 -17.22
C GLY A 47 -6.82 -10.67 -16.77
N GLY A 48 -6.41 -10.25 -15.57
CA GLY A 48 -6.64 -8.91 -15.09
C GLY A 48 -5.51 -7.93 -15.46
N THR A 49 -5.27 -6.91 -14.65
CA THR A 49 -4.28 -5.85 -14.92
C THR A 49 -3.12 -5.91 -13.95
N ALA A 50 -1.90 -5.74 -14.48
CA ALA A 50 -0.70 -5.60 -13.66
C ALA A 50 -0.76 -4.32 -12.81
N ARG A 51 -0.06 -4.34 -11.67
CA ARG A 51 0.16 -3.17 -10.81
C ARG A 51 1.54 -2.60 -11.10
N ASP A 52 1.63 -1.28 -11.16
CA ASP A 52 2.90 -0.56 -11.24
C ASP A 52 3.50 -0.29 -9.85
N ALA A 53 2.66 -0.31 -8.81
CA ALA A 53 3.06 -0.20 -7.43
C ALA A 53 2.10 -0.94 -6.49
N VAL A 54 2.61 -1.37 -5.33
CA VAL A 54 1.82 -1.85 -4.20
C VAL A 54 2.18 -1.07 -2.95
N TYR A 55 1.17 -0.86 -2.10
CA TYR A 55 1.26 -0.03 -0.92
C TYR A 55 0.97 -0.87 0.33
N SER A 56 1.65 -0.54 1.41
CA SER A 56 1.38 -1.10 2.72
C SER A 56 1.54 -0.01 3.77
N CYS A 57 0.60 0.07 4.67
CA CYS A 57 0.68 1.03 5.77
C CYS A 57 0.22 0.38 7.07
N SER A 58 0.75 0.88 8.18
CA SER A 58 0.30 0.51 9.51
C SER A 58 0.41 1.69 10.46
N GLN A 59 -0.57 1.81 11.33
CA GLN A 59 -0.56 2.74 12.44
C GLN A 59 -1.23 2.09 13.64
N TYR A 60 -0.55 2.15 14.77
CA TYR A 60 -1.12 1.79 16.06
C TYR A 60 -1.22 3.05 16.93
N PRO A 61 -2.21 3.15 17.82
CA PRO A 61 -2.33 4.29 18.74
C PRO A 61 -1.02 4.55 19.49
N GLY A 62 -0.55 5.79 19.45
CA GLY A 62 0.72 6.20 20.11
C GLY A 62 2.00 5.78 19.39
N GLN A 63 1.92 5.18 18.21
CA GLN A 63 3.08 4.84 17.39
C GLN A 63 3.17 5.72 16.14
N THR A 64 4.36 5.73 15.54
CA THR A 64 4.61 6.36 14.25
C THR A 64 3.85 5.65 13.14
N PHE A 65 3.46 6.41 12.12
CA PHE A 65 2.89 5.83 10.90
C PHE A 65 4.00 5.24 10.05
N LYS A 66 3.85 3.96 9.72
CA LYS A 66 4.77 3.22 8.84
C LYS A 66 4.12 3.01 7.50
N PHE A 67 4.87 3.31 6.46
CA PHE A 67 4.41 3.24 5.09
C PHE A 67 5.46 2.58 4.20
N ALA A 68 5.04 1.73 3.30
CA ALA A 68 5.91 1.14 2.29
C ALA A 68 5.26 1.20 0.91
N VAL A 69 6.07 1.52 -0.09
CA VAL A 69 5.71 1.43 -1.51
C VAL A 69 6.69 0.49 -2.18
N ARG A 70 6.19 -0.46 -2.97
CA ARG A 70 7.01 -1.30 -3.83
C ARG A 70 6.64 -1.10 -5.28
N THR A 71 7.65 -0.95 -6.11
CA THR A 71 7.57 -1.00 -7.57
C THR A 71 8.28 -2.25 -8.09
N HIS A 72 8.43 -2.39 -9.40
CA HIS A 72 9.17 -3.50 -9.97
C HIS A 72 10.67 -3.47 -9.62
N ASP A 73 11.25 -2.27 -9.49
CA ASP A 73 12.70 -2.08 -9.34
C ASP A 73 13.12 -1.74 -7.92
N TYR A 74 12.27 -1.02 -7.18
CA TYR A 74 12.62 -0.47 -5.88
C TYR A 74 11.50 -0.64 -4.85
N ALA A 75 11.90 -0.59 -3.58
CA ALA A 75 11.02 -0.46 -2.44
C ALA A 75 11.42 0.76 -1.60
N LEU A 76 10.44 1.58 -1.24
CA LEU A 76 10.55 2.58 -0.20
C LEU A 76 9.98 2.04 1.10
N ARG A 77 10.70 2.23 2.19
CA ARG A 77 10.19 2.14 3.56
C ARG A 77 10.28 3.50 4.22
N MET A 78 9.19 3.95 4.82
CA MET A 78 9.11 5.26 5.43
C MET A 78 8.43 5.19 6.79
N GLU A 79 8.92 5.99 7.73
CA GLU A 79 8.35 6.16 9.05
C GLU A 79 8.17 7.66 9.33
N THR A 80 6.94 8.08 9.69
CA THR A 80 6.60 9.47 9.97
C THR A 80 6.28 9.66 11.45
N GLN A 81 6.45 10.88 11.96
CA GLN A 81 6.14 11.24 13.35
C GLN A 81 4.62 11.29 13.64
N GLY A 82 3.79 11.27 12.63
CA GLY A 82 2.33 11.29 12.76
C GLY A 82 1.63 11.06 11.44
N PHE A 83 0.33 10.78 11.50
CA PHE A 83 -0.42 10.41 10.31
C PHE A 83 -0.97 11.60 9.55
N THR A 84 -1.49 12.61 10.27
CA THR A 84 -2.24 13.66 9.60
C THR A 84 -1.91 15.02 10.13
N GLU A 85 -1.79 15.97 9.24
CA GLU A 85 -2.13 17.35 9.52
C GLU A 85 -3.65 17.45 9.66
N THR A 86 -4.14 18.57 10.19
CA THR A 86 -5.56 18.80 10.49
C THR A 86 -6.49 18.70 9.26
N ASP A 87 -5.94 18.72 8.06
CA ASP A 87 -6.65 18.59 6.79
C ASP A 87 -6.72 17.13 6.25
N GLY A 88 -6.18 16.17 6.97
CA GLY A 88 -6.16 14.76 6.56
C GLY A 88 -4.97 14.39 5.70
N THR A 89 -4.01 15.29 5.44
CA THR A 89 -2.77 14.97 4.73
C THR A 89 -1.75 14.33 5.65
N ALA A 90 -1.00 13.36 5.13
CA ALA A 90 0.08 12.75 5.87
C ALA A 90 1.28 13.71 5.95
N ASN A 91 1.77 13.94 7.15
CA ASN A 91 2.97 14.75 7.34
C ASN A 91 4.21 13.92 6.99
N PHE A 92 4.71 14.13 5.78
CA PHE A 92 5.95 13.52 5.31
C PHE A 92 7.20 14.37 5.60
N ALA A 93 7.04 15.56 6.22
CA ALA A 93 8.17 16.38 6.61
C ALA A 93 8.96 15.69 7.75
N GLY A 94 10.25 15.53 7.54
CA GLY A 94 11.11 14.84 8.52
C GLY A 94 10.93 13.34 8.62
N ALA A 95 10.17 12.72 7.71
CA ALA A 95 10.06 11.27 7.65
C ALA A 95 11.42 10.63 7.35
N MET A 96 11.77 9.62 8.13
CA MET A 96 12.87 8.73 7.76
C MET A 96 12.41 7.85 6.59
N ALA A 97 13.11 7.95 5.46
CA ALA A 97 12.79 7.21 4.26
C ALA A 97 14.04 6.47 3.77
N GLU A 98 13.90 5.18 3.60
CA GLU A 98 14.93 4.29 3.09
C GLU A 98 14.45 3.68 1.78
N ILE A 99 15.30 3.67 0.76
CA ILE A 99 15.02 3.12 -0.56
C ILE A 99 15.98 1.98 -0.82
N TYR A 100 15.45 0.86 -1.29
CA TYR A 100 16.21 -0.34 -1.59
C TYR A 100 15.87 -0.86 -2.98
N PRO A 101 16.84 -1.46 -3.70
CA PRO A 101 16.52 -2.28 -4.86
C PRO A 101 15.62 -3.45 -4.44
N ARG A 102 14.71 -3.85 -5.30
CA ARG A 102 13.81 -4.98 -5.04
C ARG A 102 14.61 -6.26 -4.74
N GLY A 103 14.23 -6.95 -3.69
CA GLY A 103 14.91 -8.16 -3.20
C GLY A 103 16.04 -7.90 -2.21
N HIS A 104 16.38 -6.62 -1.96
CA HIS A 104 17.43 -6.21 -1.02
C HIS A 104 16.90 -5.32 0.12
N GLU A 105 15.60 -5.37 0.39
CA GLU A 105 14.92 -4.47 1.34
C GLU A 105 15.35 -4.66 2.81
N PHE A 106 16.08 -5.74 3.09
CA PHE A 106 16.59 -6.04 4.44
C PHE A 106 18.10 -5.88 4.58
N ASP A 107 18.79 -5.43 3.52
CA ASP A 107 20.22 -5.20 3.55
C ASP A 107 20.54 -3.69 3.58
N PRO A 108 20.91 -3.14 4.75
CA PRO A 108 21.23 -1.72 4.85
C PRO A 108 22.37 -1.26 3.93
N ALA A 109 23.26 -2.17 3.55
CA ALA A 109 24.35 -1.86 2.63
C ALA A 109 23.87 -1.61 1.19
N CYS A 110 22.67 -2.06 0.85
CA CYS A 110 22.04 -1.85 -0.45
C CYS A 110 21.15 -0.61 -0.50
N ALA A 111 21.07 0.17 0.57
CA ALA A 111 20.26 1.40 0.59
C ALA A 111 20.74 2.40 -0.48
N VAL A 112 19.77 2.97 -1.21
CA VAL A 112 20.02 3.93 -2.30
C VAL A 112 19.74 5.34 -1.77
N ASP A 113 20.74 6.21 -1.82
CA ASP A 113 20.58 7.64 -1.56
C ASP A 113 20.38 8.40 -2.88
N SER A 114 19.13 8.60 -3.25
CA SER A 114 18.74 9.34 -4.45
C SER A 114 17.59 10.29 -4.13
N ALA A 115 17.85 11.58 -4.31
CA ALA A 115 16.83 12.62 -4.12
C ALA A 115 15.67 12.48 -5.12
N GLU A 116 15.94 12.05 -6.34
CA GLU A 116 14.95 11.85 -7.40
C GLU A 116 14.00 10.67 -7.05
N LEU A 117 14.58 9.53 -6.70
CA LEU A 117 13.77 8.37 -6.25
C LEU A 117 12.98 8.70 -4.99
N ARG A 118 13.57 9.43 -4.05
CA ARG A 118 12.86 9.88 -2.84
C ARG A 118 11.67 10.75 -3.19
N ALA A 119 11.84 11.75 -4.06
CA ALA A 119 10.75 12.63 -4.49
C ALA A 119 9.64 11.85 -5.20
N PHE A 120 10.01 10.93 -6.09
CA PHE A 120 9.07 10.04 -6.79
C PHE A 120 8.23 9.22 -5.81
N PHE A 121 8.86 8.54 -4.87
CA PHE A 121 8.14 7.69 -3.92
C PHE A 121 7.31 8.48 -2.91
N VAL A 122 7.81 9.64 -2.44
CA VAL A 122 7.05 10.51 -1.54
C VAL A 122 5.80 11.06 -2.24
N SER A 123 5.89 11.40 -3.54
CA SER A 123 4.72 11.81 -4.31
C SER A 123 3.68 10.69 -4.37
N ARG A 124 4.10 9.46 -4.69
CA ARG A 124 3.19 8.30 -4.72
C ARG A 124 2.56 8.00 -3.36
N ALA A 125 3.33 8.14 -2.28
CA ALA A 125 2.82 7.98 -0.93
C ALA A 125 1.74 9.01 -0.59
N ARG A 126 1.95 10.27 -0.96
CA ARG A 126 0.96 11.35 -0.78
C ARG A 126 -0.32 11.10 -1.56
N ASP A 127 -0.18 10.69 -2.82
CA ASP A 127 -1.34 10.38 -3.67
C ASP A 127 -2.17 9.25 -3.07
N PHE A 128 -1.54 8.17 -2.63
CA PHE A 128 -2.21 7.04 -2.00
C PHE A 128 -2.93 7.43 -0.70
N VAL A 129 -2.28 8.21 0.18
CA VAL A 129 -2.90 8.66 1.43
C VAL A 129 -4.06 9.61 1.16
N ARG A 130 -3.93 10.51 0.16
CA ARG A 130 -5.00 11.40 -0.26
C ARG A 130 -6.20 10.62 -0.79
N ASP A 131 -5.97 9.59 -1.60
CA ASP A 131 -7.03 8.75 -2.14
C ASP A 131 -7.78 8.01 -1.03
N ILE A 132 -7.07 7.45 -0.04
CA ILE A 132 -7.71 6.86 1.16
C ILE A 132 -8.53 7.91 1.91
N ALA A 133 -8.00 9.12 2.09
CA ALA A 133 -8.71 10.18 2.82
C ALA A 133 -9.96 10.65 2.07
N ASN A 134 -9.90 10.73 0.75
CA ASN A 134 -11.01 11.18 -0.09
C ASN A 134 -12.10 10.10 -0.26
N ASN A 135 -11.69 8.84 -0.41
CA ASN A 135 -12.59 7.70 -0.52
C ASN A 135 -13.15 7.23 0.84
N GLY A 136 -12.78 7.91 1.91
CA GLY A 136 -13.27 7.62 3.27
C GLY A 136 -14.75 7.93 3.50
N GLU A 137 -15.59 8.06 2.47
CA GLU A 137 -17.04 8.02 2.59
C GLU A 137 -17.56 6.67 3.12
N PHE A 138 -16.78 5.60 2.94
CA PHE A 138 -17.12 4.27 3.47
C PHE A 138 -17.18 4.19 5.01
N TRP A 139 -16.59 5.16 5.74
CA TRP A 139 -16.55 5.15 7.20
C TRP A 139 -16.85 6.52 7.80
N PRO A 140 -18.07 7.10 7.55
CA PRO A 140 -18.42 8.39 8.14
C PRO A 140 -18.37 8.37 9.67
N GLU A 141 -18.65 7.22 10.28
CA GLU A 141 -18.59 7.02 11.73
C GLU A 141 -17.15 6.99 12.25
N MET A 142 -16.20 6.44 11.51
CA MET A 142 -14.78 6.51 11.86
C MET A 142 -14.19 7.91 11.67
N ARG A 143 -14.70 8.71 10.74
CA ARG A 143 -14.34 10.14 10.65
C ARG A 143 -14.81 10.92 11.88
N ALA A 144 -16.01 10.66 12.36
CA ALA A 144 -16.53 11.28 13.57
C ALA A 144 -15.81 10.80 14.84
N ALA A 145 -15.32 9.55 14.86
CA ALA A 145 -14.56 8.97 15.97
C ALA A 145 -13.04 9.27 15.92
N ARG A 146 -12.54 9.83 14.81
CA ARG A 146 -11.11 10.15 14.65
C ARG A 146 -10.50 10.98 15.79
N PRO A 147 -11.13 12.04 16.29
CA PRO A 147 -10.58 12.80 17.41
C PRO A 147 -10.36 11.95 18.66
N GLN A 148 -11.22 10.99 18.92
CA GLN A 148 -11.12 10.14 20.11
C GLN A 148 -10.08 9.02 19.97
N TRP A 149 -9.83 8.52 18.76
CA TRP A 149 -8.87 7.46 18.50
C TRP A 149 -7.44 7.95 18.35
N PHE A 150 -7.26 9.17 17.86
CA PHE A 150 -5.93 9.75 17.60
C PHE A 150 -5.45 10.68 18.72
N GLY A 151 -6.11 10.67 19.89
CA GLY A 151 -5.62 11.30 21.10
C GLY A 151 -5.31 12.78 20.89
N GLU A 152 -6.31 13.64 20.86
CA GLU A 152 -6.09 15.00 21.33
C GLU A 152 -5.63 14.86 22.79
N LYS A 153 -4.34 15.06 23.01
CA LYS A 153 -3.85 15.29 24.35
C LYS A 153 -4.45 16.61 24.81
N SER A 154 -5.44 16.52 25.68
CA SER A 154 -5.88 17.62 26.52
C SER A 154 -4.71 18.17 27.33
#